data_fb0843c1b47f222d70f87d5f61498e03
#
_entry.id   fb0843c1b47f222d70f87d5f61498e03
#
_cell.length_a   1.000
_cell.length_b   1.000
_cell.length_c   1.000
_cell.angle_alpha   90.00
_cell.angle_beta   90.00
_cell.angle_gamma   90.00
#
_symmetry.space_group_name_H-M   'P 1'
#
loop_
_entity.id
_entity.type
_entity.pdbx_description
1 polymer ?
#
loop_
_entity_poly.entity_id
_entity_poly.type
_entity_poly.pdbx_seq_one_letter_code
_entity_poly.pdbx_strand_id
1 'polypeptide(L)'
;MKNWKLSRTITLGIMVIVIIGISLLYVMANNTMNNMLKQSERNHMETSLLAQSSLIDEYVNKQENLLIAYSKAPIVRELLKDINNSEKQAIAQAYTENYYAGLDNWEGIYIAELNTHCIAHSDASNVGRTWRTEKDSIKQLQDALFEKNSLYNAGIIVAPSHGQLTMSMYCPVFDTDGTTILGYVGGGPYAESLKKILSKLKSKEDTTGYYMINVLTGQYIFADDETLMANDIKDPMLLNVIEAIKKTSTSGEISYMDKTEGACIASYKYINEHGWAVVSHDSEQNIYSNTIKNTKVLAAICLLFVVLISASSFGMIKFSMKPLQYVEESIKQLGNLKLQKSKKLEPWIGTKCEIGQIATAMNSLYEALGEIVYTLSKCSSSLNKSAIDMQDSSKVLLKCVSDNSKATTLFAEHTEEVNEAVSKVDHEVAEIVHVVTTVEERIQQGNQHSGELLEKVDQMQKLANSSMMAISEKIEEKQKAIEDALNNLQSLMRIDEMASQILDITRQTNLLSLNASIEAARAGEAGRGFAIVAGNMGDLANISSEAAT
;
A
#
# COMPACT_ATOMS: atom_id res chain seq x y z
N MET A 1 -24.00 30.42 28.00
CA MET A 1 -24.64 30.37 26.67
C MET A 1 -25.84 31.30 26.50
N LYS A 2 -26.49 31.77 27.57
CA LYS A 2 -27.72 32.64 27.49
C LYS A 2 -27.54 33.99 26.76
N ASN A 3 -26.29 34.45 26.56
CA ASN A 3 -26.02 35.78 25.95
C ASN A 3 -25.33 35.71 24.57
N TRP A 4 -25.23 34.54 23.96
CA TRP A 4 -24.61 34.42 22.65
C TRP A 4 -25.64 34.53 21.53
N LYS A 5 -25.28 35.27 20.47
CA LYS A 5 -26.12 35.32 19.26
C LYS A 5 -26.31 33.92 18.72
N LEU A 6 -27.53 33.56 18.33
CA LEU A 6 -27.90 32.23 17.80
C LEU A 6 -26.94 31.74 16.72
N SER A 7 -26.51 32.64 15.82
CA SER A 7 -25.53 32.33 14.78
C SER A 7 -24.19 31.80 15.32
N ARG A 8 -23.68 32.39 16.43
CA ARG A 8 -22.44 31.94 17.06
C ARG A 8 -22.59 30.55 17.68
N THR A 9 -23.72 30.30 18.33
CA THR A 9 -23.99 29.01 18.96
C THR A 9 -24.10 27.88 17.91
N ILE A 10 -24.81 28.15 16.81
CA ILE A 10 -24.94 27.21 15.70
C ILE A 10 -23.56 26.96 15.02
N THR A 11 -22.82 28.03 14.73
CA THR A 11 -21.49 27.89 14.11
C THR A 11 -20.54 27.08 14.98
N LEU A 12 -20.49 27.36 16.29
CA LEU A 12 -19.65 26.59 17.21
C LEU A 12 -20.11 25.13 17.32
N GLY A 13 -21.42 24.88 17.36
CA GLY A 13 -21.95 23.51 17.38
C GLY A 13 -21.56 22.73 16.14
N ILE A 14 -21.72 23.31 14.96
CA ILE A 14 -21.31 22.67 13.69
C ILE A 14 -19.80 22.49 13.66
N MET A 15 -19.03 23.49 14.09
CA MET A 15 -17.56 23.40 14.10
C MET A 15 -17.07 22.26 14.99
N VAL A 16 -17.66 22.08 16.16
CA VAL A 16 -17.31 20.96 17.06
C VAL A 16 -17.66 19.62 16.41
N ILE A 17 -18.84 19.50 15.80
CA ILE A 17 -19.24 18.25 15.12
C ILE A 17 -18.31 17.93 13.95
N VAL A 18 -17.96 18.94 13.14
CA VAL A 18 -17.03 18.78 12.00
C VAL A 18 -15.64 18.35 12.48
N ILE A 19 -15.11 19.01 13.53
CA ILE A 19 -13.80 18.65 14.09
C ILE A 19 -13.83 17.22 14.63
N ILE A 20 -14.84 16.85 15.39
CA ILE A 20 -14.96 15.50 15.93
C ILE A 20 -15.10 14.48 14.79
N GLY A 21 -15.97 14.74 13.80
CA GLY A 21 -16.20 13.85 12.68
C GLY A 21 -14.94 13.63 11.82
N ILE A 22 -14.24 14.72 11.46
CA ILE A 22 -12.99 14.62 10.68
C ILE A 22 -11.88 14.00 11.51
N SER A 23 -11.79 14.30 12.82
CA SER A 23 -10.79 13.65 13.69
C SER A 23 -11.03 12.15 13.80
N LEU A 24 -12.26 11.71 13.92
CA LEU A 24 -12.61 10.29 13.97
C LEU A 24 -12.31 9.60 12.65
N LEU A 25 -12.66 10.21 11.52
CA LEU A 25 -12.32 9.71 10.19
C LEU A 25 -10.81 9.66 9.97
N TYR A 26 -10.07 10.69 10.42
CA TYR A 26 -8.62 10.71 10.37
C TYR A 26 -8.01 9.54 11.15
N VAL A 27 -8.45 9.32 12.40
CA VAL A 27 -7.93 8.22 13.24
C VAL A 27 -8.22 6.87 12.57
N MET A 28 -9.44 6.65 12.07
CA MET A 28 -9.79 5.40 11.39
C MET A 28 -8.97 5.21 10.11
N ALA A 29 -8.92 6.22 9.24
CA ALA A 29 -8.16 6.16 8.00
C ALA A 29 -6.66 6.00 8.24
N ASN A 30 -6.11 6.71 9.22
CA ASN A 30 -4.72 6.63 9.59
C ASN A 30 -4.35 5.24 10.12
N ASN A 31 -5.16 4.67 11.02
CA ASN A 31 -4.91 3.32 11.53
C ASN A 31 -4.98 2.26 10.43
N THR A 32 -6.01 2.33 9.59
CA THR A 32 -6.16 1.38 8.48
C THR A 32 -5.02 1.52 7.48
N MET A 33 -4.71 2.75 7.06
CA MET A 33 -3.65 3.04 6.12
C MET A 33 -2.27 2.63 6.67
N ASN A 34 -1.98 2.96 7.92
CA ASN A 34 -0.71 2.58 8.55
C ASN A 34 -0.54 1.07 8.63
N ASN A 35 -1.59 0.34 9.01
CA ASN A 35 -1.53 -1.12 9.07
C ASN A 35 -1.34 -1.74 7.69
N MET A 36 -2.09 -1.27 6.69
CA MET A 36 -1.97 -1.76 5.31
C MET A 36 -0.60 -1.45 4.71
N LEU A 37 -0.12 -0.22 4.87
CA LEU A 37 1.18 0.20 4.32
C LEU A 37 2.34 -0.50 5.04
N LYS A 38 2.29 -0.59 6.37
CA LYS A 38 3.30 -1.35 7.12
C LYS A 38 3.35 -2.80 6.70
N GLN A 39 2.20 -3.43 6.51
CA GLN A 39 2.14 -4.80 6.02
C GLN A 39 2.66 -4.91 4.58
N SER A 40 2.33 -3.94 3.72
CA SER A 40 2.81 -3.89 2.34
C SER A 40 4.33 -3.76 2.28
N GLU A 41 4.92 -2.86 3.07
CA GLU A 41 6.38 -2.68 3.11
C GLU A 41 7.10 -3.94 3.64
N ARG A 42 6.55 -4.57 4.68
CA ARG A 42 7.07 -5.86 5.17
C ARG A 42 7.00 -6.94 4.10
N ASN A 43 5.87 -7.08 3.44
CA ASN A 43 5.71 -8.06 2.36
C ASN A 43 6.66 -7.76 1.18
N HIS A 44 6.89 -6.49 0.87
CA HIS A 44 7.85 -6.07 -0.14
C HIS A 44 9.28 -6.48 0.25
N MET A 45 9.67 -6.21 1.48
CA MET A 45 10.97 -6.60 2.03
C MET A 45 11.17 -8.13 1.99
N GLU A 46 10.16 -8.88 2.43
CA GLU A 46 10.18 -10.36 2.37
C GLU A 46 10.26 -10.86 0.92
N THR A 47 9.45 -10.32 0.01
CA THR A 47 9.44 -10.72 -1.40
C THR A 47 10.77 -10.40 -2.08
N SER A 48 11.35 -9.23 -1.79
CA SER A 48 12.67 -8.84 -2.28
C SER A 48 13.74 -9.81 -1.77
N LEU A 49 13.70 -10.13 -0.48
CA LEU A 49 14.63 -11.08 0.13
C LEU A 49 14.50 -12.49 -0.47
N LEU A 50 13.27 -12.94 -0.72
CA LEU A 50 13.01 -14.23 -1.39
C LEU A 50 13.57 -14.24 -2.80
N ALA A 51 13.35 -13.19 -3.57
CA ALA A 51 13.91 -13.07 -4.92
C ALA A 51 15.44 -13.07 -4.92
N GLN A 52 16.04 -12.33 -3.99
CA GLN A 52 17.49 -12.28 -3.82
C GLN A 52 18.06 -13.64 -3.44
N SER A 53 17.45 -14.32 -2.47
CA SER A 53 17.91 -15.65 -2.03
C SER A 53 17.81 -16.68 -3.16
N SER A 54 16.74 -16.62 -3.97
CA SER A 54 16.59 -17.51 -5.12
C SER A 54 17.63 -17.27 -6.20
N LEU A 55 17.95 -16.01 -6.49
CA LEU A 55 19.00 -15.67 -7.47
C LEU A 55 20.39 -16.07 -6.98
N ILE A 56 20.65 -15.92 -5.68
CA ILE A 56 21.89 -16.39 -5.06
C ILE A 56 21.98 -17.91 -5.19
N ASP A 57 20.93 -18.61 -4.81
CA ASP A 57 20.87 -20.06 -4.85
C ASP A 57 21.06 -20.58 -6.28
N GLU A 58 20.36 -20.00 -7.25
CA GLU A 58 20.52 -20.33 -8.68
C GLU A 58 21.98 -20.08 -9.14
N TYR A 59 22.55 -18.94 -8.76
CA TYR A 59 23.93 -18.62 -9.11
C TYR A 59 24.90 -19.64 -8.49
N VAL A 60 24.76 -19.91 -7.19
CA VAL A 60 25.63 -20.84 -6.46
C VAL A 60 25.53 -22.23 -7.07
N ASN A 61 24.31 -22.73 -7.24
CA ASN A 61 24.04 -24.04 -7.86
C ASN A 61 24.65 -24.14 -9.26
N LYS A 62 24.59 -23.06 -10.06
CA LYS A 62 25.25 -23.03 -11.38
C LYS A 62 26.75 -23.17 -11.24
N GLN A 63 27.39 -22.45 -10.30
CA GLN A 63 28.84 -22.53 -10.11
C GLN A 63 29.24 -23.91 -9.58
N GLU A 64 28.48 -24.47 -8.63
CA GLU A 64 28.71 -25.81 -8.11
C GLU A 64 28.62 -26.87 -9.19
N ASN A 65 27.60 -26.77 -10.06
CA ASN A 65 27.45 -27.70 -11.19
C ASN A 65 28.62 -27.65 -12.18
N LEU A 66 29.25 -26.50 -12.38
CA LEU A 66 30.46 -26.35 -13.18
C LEU A 66 31.62 -27.14 -12.54
N LEU A 67 31.82 -27.03 -11.23
CA LEU A 67 32.85 -27.78 -10.53
C LEU A 67 32.55 -29.30 -10.49
N ILE A 68 31.29 -29.66 -10.28
CA ILE A 68 30.84 -31.06 -10.34
C ILE A 68 31.08 -31.64 -11.73
N ALA A 69 30.80 -30.90 -12.79
CA ALA A 69 31.06 -31.36 -14.16
C ALA A 69 32.56 -31.58 -14.37
N TYR A 70 33.39 -30.68 -13.89
CA TYR A 70 34.84 -30.81 -13.95
C TYR A 70 35.34 -32.03 -13.17
N SER A 71 34.83 -32.27 -11.93
CA SER A 71 35.22 -33.40 -11.10
C SER A 71 34.91 -34.75 -11.76
N LYS A 72 33.89 -34.82 -12.61
CA LYS A 72 33.45 -36.03 -13.33
C LYS A 72 34.26 -36.30 -14.60
N ALA A 73 35.12 -35.38 -15.01
CA ALA A 73 35.88 -35.53 -16.22
C ALA A 73 36.84 -36.75 -16.12
N PRO A 74 36.87 -37.67 -17.11
CA PRO A 74 37.74 -38.84 -17.09
C PRO A 74 39.22 -38.46 -16.92
N ILE A 75 39.65 -37.38 -17.52
CA ILE A 75 41.03 -36.88 -17.47
C ILE A 75 41.44 -36.56 -16.02
N VAL A 76 40.55 -35.92 -15.23
CA VAL A 76 40.76 -35.60 -13.81
C VAL A 76 40.94 -36.89 -12.99
N ARG A 77 40.06 -37.84 -13.21
CA ARG A 77 40.08 -39.15 -12.54
C ARG A 77 41.34 -39.93 -12.86
N GLU A 78 41.71 -39.99 -14.14
CA GLU A 78 42.90 -40.74 -14.59
C GLU A 78 44.20 -40.13 -14.04
N LEU A 79 44.28 -38.81 -13.89
CA LEU A 79 45.42 -38.19 -13.22
C LEU A 79 45.48 -38.60 -11.74
N LEU A 80 44.38 -38.54 -11.02
CA LEU A 80 44.34 -38.89 -9.59
C LEU A 80 44.60 -40.35 -9.29
N LYS A 81 44.40 -41.26 -10.26
CA LYS A 81 44.80 -42.67 -10.17
C LYS A 81 46.29 -42.89 -10.30
N ASP A 82 46.98 -42.02 -11.02
CA ASP A 82 48.42 -42.20 -11.34
C ASP A 82 49.09 -40.81 -11.38
N ILE A 83 49.23 -40.23 -10.20
CA ILE A 83 49.70 -38.86 -10.01
C ILE A 83 51.17 -38.64 -10.43
N ASN A 84 51.94 -39.69 -10.48
CA ASN A 84 53.35 -39.62 -10.88
C ASN A 84 53.56 -39.71 -12.40
N ASN A 85 52.50 -39.87 -13.16
CA ASN A 85 52.56 -39.97 -14.61
C ASN A 85 52.59 -38.58 -15.25
N SER A 86 53.76 -38.14 -15.72
CA SER A 86 53.96 -36.82 -16.31
C SER A 86 53.14 -36.57 -17.57
N GLU A 87 52.82 -37.61 -18.36
CA GLU A 87 51.94 -37.46 -19.53
C GLU A 87 50.50 -37.18 -19.13
N LYS A 88 49.98 -37.95 -18.18
CA LYS A 88 48.63 -37.71 -17.62
C LYS A 88 48.55 -36.33 -16.95
N GLN A 89 49.59 -35.92 -16.24
CA GLN A 89 49.66 -34.61 -15.62
C GLN A 89 49.64 -33.50 -16.68
N ALA A 90 50.41 -33.61 -17.75
CA ALA A 90 50.40 -32.61 -18.82
C ALA A 90 49.02 -32.52 -19.52
N ILE A 91 48.37 -33.63 -19.76
CA ILE A 91 47.02 -33.71 -20.36
C ILE A 91 46.01 -33.06 -19.42
N ALA A 92 46.03 -33.37 -18.12
CA ALA A 92 45.13 -32.85 -17.15
C ALA A 92 45.37 -31.34 -16.89
N GLN A 93 46.61 -30.90 -16.91
CA GLN A 93 47.00 -29.49 -16.83
C GLN A 93 46.39 -28.71 -18.01
N ALA A 94 46.63 -29.15 -19.23
CA ALA A 94 46.05 -28.51 -20.42
C ALA A 94 44.53 -28.53 -20.42
N TYR A 95 43.91 -29.60 -19.94
CA TYR A 95 42.46 -29.68 -19.76
C TYR A 95 41.97 -28.69 -18.71
N THR A 96 42.66 -28.53 -17.59
CA THR A 96 42.34 -27.59 -16.50
C THR A 96 42.37 -26.17 -17.00
N GLU A 97 43.44 -25.76 -17.70
CA GLU A 97 43.58 -24.43 -18.30
C GLU A 97 42.48 -24.12 -19.32
N ASN A 98 42.16 -25.11 -20.18
CA ASN A 98 41.12 -24.97 -21.20
C ASN A 98 39.70 -24.90 -20.58
N TYR A 99 39.45 -25.73 -19.56
CA TYR A 99 38.18 -25.70 -18.83
C TYR A 99 38.00 -24.34 -18.13
N TYR A 100 39.05 -23.85 -17.47
CA TYR A 100 39.06 -22.54 -16.82
C TYR A 100 38.80 -21.39 -17.80
N ALA A 101 39.35 -21.45 -19.00
CA ALA A 101 39.14 -20.44 -20.03
C ALA A 101 37.65 -20.29 -20.43
N GLY A 102 36.86 -21.35 -20.20
CA GLY A 102 35.40 -21.31 -20.37
C GLY A 102 34.61 -20.87 -19.16
N LEU A 103 35.26 -20.63 -18.01
CA LEU A 103 34.63 -20.16 -16.78
C LEU A 103 34.63 -18.64 -16.73
N ASP A 104 33.50 -18.08 -16.32
CA ASP A 104 33.35 -16.63 -16.19
C ASP A 104 33.61 -16.18 -14.73
N ASN A 105 34.58 -15.31 -14.57
CA ASN A 105 34.93 -14.65 -13.31
C ASN A 105 35.29 -15.63 -12.16
N TRP A 106 35.98 -16.72 -12.50
CA TRP A 106 36.55 -17.63 -11.51
C TRP A 106 37.95 -17.20 -11.11
N GLU A 107 38.29 -17.42 -9.84
CA GLU A 107 39.64 -17.22 -9.31
C GLU A 107 40.60 -18.27 -9.89
N GLY A 108 40.16 -19.50 -9.91
CA GLY A 108 40.90 -20.61 -10.43
C GLY A 108 40.14 -21.91 -10.29
N ILE A 109 40.67 -22.94 -10.92
CA ILE A 109 40.22 -24.31 -10.76
C ILE A 109 41.43 -25.24 -10.72
N TYR A 110 41.38 -26.26 -9.88
CA TYR A 110 42.52 -27.12 -9.68
C TYR A 110 42.13 -28.54 -9.30
N ILE A 111 43.10 -29.46 -9.47
CA ILE A 111 43.02 -30.83 -9.03
C ILE A 111 44.02 -31.01 -7.88
N ALA A 112 43.58 -31.61 -6.80
CA ALA A 112 44.43 -31.86 -5.65
C ALA A 112 44.21 -33.27 -5.04
N GLU A 113 45.27 -33.77 -4.45
CA GLU A 113 45.23 -34.94 -3.58
C GLU A 113 44.51 -34.64 -2.27
N LEU A 114 44.10 -35.66 -1.53
CA LEU A 114 43.45 -35.51 -0.22
C LEU A 114 44.32 -34.80 0.85
N ASN A 115 45.64 -34.76 0.67
CA ASN A 115 46.59 -33.99 1.50
C ASN A 115 46.66 -32.50 1.10
N THR A 116 45.83 -32.10 0.15
CA THR A 116 45.74 -30.72 -0.40
C THR A 116 46.91 -30.31 -1.31
N HIS A 117 47.73 -31.28 -1.77
CA HIS A 117 48.75 -31.04 -2.74
C HIS A 117 48.14 -30.83 -4.12
N CYS A 118 48.42 -29.73 -4.75
CA CYS A 118 47.88 -29.35 -6.05
C CYS A 118 48.67 -29.99 -7.19
N ILE A 119 48.04 -30.83 -7.99
CA ILE A 119 48.67 -31.56 -9.09
C ILE A 119 48.36 -31.00 -10.48
N ALA A 120 47.32 -30.18 -10.61
CA ALA A 120 47.01 -29.38 -11.79
C ALA A 120 46.24 -28.15 -11.38
N HIS A 121 46.49 -27.00 -12.03
CA HIS A 121 45.85 -25.71 -11.68
C HIS A 121 45.68 -24.86 -12.93
N SER A 122 44.60 -24.05 -12.99
CA SER A 122 44.37 -23.10 -14.08
C SER A 122 45.49 -22.05 -14.24
N ASP A 123 46.20 -21.74 -13.18
CA ASP A 123 47.46 -21.04 -13.19
C ASP A 123 48.59 -22.01 -12.86
N ALA A 124 49.38 -22.39 -13.86
CA ALA A 124 50.45 -23.37 -13.74
C ALA A 124 51.47 -23.05 -12.62
N SER A 125 51.63 -21.80 -12.22
CA SER A 125 52.53 -21.40 -11.13
C SER A 125 52.11 -21.95 -9.76
N ASN A 126 50.89 -22.40 -9.62
CA ASN A 126 50.32 -22.97 -8.39
C ASN A 126 50.43 -24.51 -8.33
N VAL A 127 50.83 -25.17 -9.40
CA VAL A 127 51.06 -26.62 -9.42
C VAL A 127 52.19 -26.94 -8.47
N GLY A 128 52.05 -27.99 -7.70
CA GLY A 128 53.00 -28.43 -6.68
C GLY A 128 52.87 -27.75 -5.33
N ARG A 129 52.00 -26.74 -5.19
CA ARG A 129 51.68 -26.12 -3.87
C ARG A 129 50.79 -27.03 -3.02
N THR A 130 50.97 -26.96 -1.71
CA THR A 130 50.10 -27.58 -0.74
C THR A 130 49.30 -26.47 -0.04
N TRP A 131 47.99 -26.45 -0.25
CA TRP A 131 47.13 -25.34 0.21
C TRP A 131 46.94 -25.30 1.71
N ARG A 132 46.95 -26.49 2.36
CA ARG A 132 46.78 -26.59 3.81
C ARG A 132 47.93 -27.41 4.36
N THR A 133 48.60 -26.87 5.37
CA THR A 133 49.74 -27.49 6.04
C THR A 133 49.41 -28.01 7.42
N GLU A 134 48.35 -27.45 8.04
CA GLU A 134 47.90 -27.87 9.36
C GLU A 134 47.02 -29.13 9.26
N LYS A 135 47.34 -30.12 10.06
CA LYS A 135 46.65 -31.40 10.09
C LYS A 135 45.14 -31.29 10.33
N ASP A 136 44.75 -30.39 11.26
CA ASP A 136 43.35 -30.16 11.59
C ASP A 136 42.57 -29.54 10.44
N SER A 137 43.18 -28.59 9.71
CA SER A 137 42.58 -27.96 8.55
C SER A 137 42.44 -28.96 7.35
N ILE A 138 43.42 -29.85 7.16
CA ILE A 138 43.33 -30.94 6.17
C ILE A 138 42.20 -31.87 6.55
N LYS A 139 42.17 -32.32 7.81
CA LYS A 139 41.14 -33.21 8.32
C LYS A 139 39.74 -32.64 8.17
N GLN A 140 39.53 -31.36 8.52
CA GLN A 140 38.23 -30.69 8.34
C GLN A 140 37.73 -30.74 6.89
N LEU A 141 38.63 -30.52 5.92
CA LEU A 141 38.29 -30.64 4.50
C LEU A 141 37.95 -32.08 4.12
N GLN A 142 38.75 -33.01 4.56
CA GLN A 142 38.53 -34.45 4.31
C GLN A 142 37.17 -34.88 4.93
N ASP A 143 36.95 -34.57 6.19
CA ASP A 143 35.69 -34.89 6.87
C ASP A 143 34.50 -34.32 6.12
N ALA A 144 34.57 -33.06 5.66
CA ALA A 144 33.50 -32.42 4.88
C ALA A 144 33.26 -33.09 3.52
N LEU A 145 34.31 -33.54 2.83
CA LEU A 145 34.21 -34.24 1.57
C LEU A 145 33.64 -35.67 1.74
N PHE A 146 34.07 -36.37 2.79
CA PHE A 146 33.63 -37.73 3.08
C PHE A 146 32.20 -37.77 3.65
N GLU A 147 31.86 -36.81 4.57
CA GLU A 147 30.54 -36.78 5.18
C GLU A 147 29.45 -36.45 4.16
N LYS A 148 29.66 -35.41 3.34
CA LYS A 148 28.71 -35.04 2.31
C LYS A 148 28.68 -36.03 1.12
N ASN A 149 29.78 -36.69 0.88
CA ASN A 149 29.99 -37.54 -0.32
C ASN A 149 29.57 -36.84 -1.64
N SER A 150 29.71 -35.50 -1.61
CA SER A 150 29.30 -34.59 -2.69
C SER A 150 30.13 -33.31 -2.61
N LEU A 151 29.81 -32.31 -3.41
CA LEU A 151 30.45 -31.02 -3.36
C LEU A 151 30.31 -30.36 -1.97
N TYR A 152 31.40 -29.87 -1.44
CA TYR A 152 31.46 -29.02 -0.25
C TYR A 152 31.74 -27.57 -0.61
N ASN A 153 30.80 -26.69 -0.35
CA ASN A 153 30.94 -25.25 -0.52
C ASN A 153 31.30 -24.63 0.84
N ALA A 154 32.50 -24.13 0.96
CA ALA A 154 32.99 -23.51 2.20
C ALA A 154 32.50 -22.05 2.39
N GLY A 155 31.83 -21.49 1.39
CA GLY A 155 31.44 -20.09 1.38
C GLY A 155 32.57 -19.18 0.88
N ILE A 156 32.54 -17.92 1.29
CA ILE A 156 33.57 -16.95 0.90
C ILE A 156 34.76 -17.06 1.84
N ILE A 157 35.91 -17.25 1.25
CA ILE A 157 37.20 -17.26 1.97
C ILE A 157 38.21 -16.40 1.22
N VAL A 158 39.29 -16.04 1.91
CA VAL A 158 40.46 -15.45 1.25
C VAL A 158 41.22 -16.56 0.57
N ALA A 159 41.26 -16.54 -0.75
CA ALA A 159 41.94 -17.57 -1.55
C ALA A 159 43.46 -17.57 -1.27
N PRO A 160 44.04 -18.71 -0.91
CA PRO A 160 45.51 -18.80 -0.63
C PRO A 160 46.38 -18.52 -1.86
N SER A 161 45.81 -18.66 -3.05
CA SER A 161 46.51 -18.43 -4.33
C SER A 161 46.86 -16.97 -4.60
N HIS A 162 45.86 -16.08 -4.46
CA HIS A 162 45.95 -14.68 -4.85
C HIS A 162 45.51 -13.70 -3.76
N GLY A 163 45.08 -14.19 -2.60
CA GLY A 163 44.63 -13.34 -1.48
C GLY A 163 43.32 -12.60 -1.72
N GLN A 164 42.54 -13.02 -2.72
CA GLN A 164 41.23 -12.42 -3.03
C GLN A 164 40.09 -13.21 -2.43
N LEU A 165 39.00 -12.53 -2.15
CA LEU A 165 37.78 -13.14 -1.65
C LEU A 165 37.13 -14.00 -2.76
N THR A 166 36.97 -15.29 -2.49
CA THR A 166 36.52 -16.29 -3.45
C THR A 166 35.51 -17.21 -2.79
N MET A 167 34.47 -17.58 -3.50
CA MET A 167 33.57 -18.66 -3.08
C MET A 167 34.27 -19.99 -3.30
N SER A 168 34.78 -20.54 -2.24
CA SER A 168 35.63 -21.73 -2.31
C SER A 168 34.81 -23.01 -2.25
N MET A 169 34.93 -23.80 -3.30
CA MET A 169 34.19 -25.04 -3.44
C MET A 169 35.16 -26.20 -3.66
N TYR A 170 34.80 -27.33 -3.11
CA TYR A 170 35.58 -28.56 -3.19
C TYR A 170 34.68 -29.70 -3.58
N CYS A 171 35.02 -30.42 -4.63
CA CYS A 171 34.23 -31.55 -5.10
C CYS A 171 35.06 -32.82 -5.13
N PRO A 172 34.66 -33.89 -4.45
CA PRO A 172 35.39 -35.14 -4.46
C PRO A 172 35.38 -35.73 -5.86
N VAL A 173 36.48 -36.35 -6.22
CA VAL A 173 36.63 -37.12 -7.45
C VAL A 173 36.58 -38.58 -7.10
N PHE A 174 35.55 -39.26 -7.59
CA PHE A 174 35.32 -40.67 -7.33
C PHE A 174 36.02 -41.56 -8.36
N ASP A 175 36.43 -42.70 -7.91
CA ASP A 175 36.84 -43.78 -8.81
C ASP A 175 35.63 -44.32 -9.61
N THR A 176 35.88 -45.24 -10.52
CA THR A 176 34.87 -45.92 -11.33
C THR A 176 33.88 -46.74 -10.52
N ASP A 177 34.21 -47.09 -9.29
CA ASP A 177 33.31 -47.73 -8.33
C ASP A 177 32.24 -46.78 -7.73
N GLY A 178 32.40 -45.47 -7.93
CA GLY A 178 31.47 -44.45 -7.46
C GLY A 178 31.50 -44.21 -5.93
N THR A 179 32.42 -44.88 -5.22
CA THR A 179 32.49 -44.83 -3.74
C THR A 179 33.85 -44.37 -3.21
N THR A 180 34.93 -44.78 -3.88
CA THR A 180 36.29 -44.44 -3.48
C THR A 180 36.64 -43.03 -3.93
N ILE A 181 36.97 -42.16 -3.00
CA ILE A 181 37.44 -40.78 -3.28
C ILE A 181 38.96 -40.85 -3.56
N LEU A 182 39.35 -40.47 -4.79
CA LEU A 182 40.75 -40.45 -5.22
C LEU A 182 41.48 -39.15 -4.83
N GLY A 183 40.77 -38.08 -4.77
CA GLY A 183 41.21 -36.73 -4.48
C GLY A 183 40.05 -35.78 -4.65
N TYR A 184 40.31 -34.54 -4.85
CA TYR A 184 39.26 -33.55 -5.08
C TYR A 184 39.67 -32.51 -6.12
N VAL A 185 38.65 -31.86 -6.68
CA VAL A 185 38.85 -30.63 -7.45
C VAL A 185 38.38 -29.44 -6.59
N GLY A 186 39.08 -28.35 -6.70
CA GLY A 186 38.71 -27.11 -5.97
C GLY A 186 38.72 -25.91 -6.89
N GLY A 187 38.06 -24.87 -6.46
CA GLY A 187 37.99 -23.59 -7.17
C GLY A 187 36.70 -22.88 -6.89
N GLY A 188 36.54 -21.73 -7.50
CA GLY A 188 35.30 -20.97 -7.39
C GLY A 188 35.39 -19.58 -7.97
N PRO A 189 34.25 -18.93 -8.13
CA PRO A 189 34.19 -17.56 -8.63
C PRO A 189 34.64 -16.56 -7.57
N TYR A 190 35.11 -15.40 -8.02
CA TYR A 190 35.35 -14.26 -7.12
C TYR A 190 34.07 -13.82 -6.43
N ALA A 191 34.17 -13.44 -5.17
CA ALA A 191 33.06 -12.90 -4.37
C ALA A 191 32.39 -11.67 -5.01
N GLU A 192 33.13 -10.94 -5.83
CA GLU A 192 32.62 -9.78 -6.57
C GLU A 192 31.43 -10.15 -7.49
N SER A 193 31.38 -11.37 -8.02
CA SER A 193 30.27 -11.84 -8.84
C SER A 193 28.96 -11.90 -8.05
N LEU A 194 29.04 -12.41 -6.81
CA LEU A 194 27.90 -12.44 -5.89
C LEU A 194 27.46 -11.02 -5.51
N LYS A 195 28.43 -10.14 -5.27
CA LYS A 195 28.17 -8.71 -5.01
C LYS A 195 27.44 -8.03 -6.18
N LYS A 196 27.84 -8.30 -7.40
CA LYS A 196 27.17 -7.78 -8.61
C LYS A 196 25.73 -8.25 -8.74
N ILE A 197 25.44 -9.47 -8.33
CA ILE A 197 24.05 -10.01 -8.33
C ILE A 197 23.24 -9.27 -7.28
N LEU A 198 23.73 -9.16 -6.07
CA LEU A 198 23.04 -8.44 -4.97
C LEU A 198 22.86 -6.96 -5.26
N SER A 199 23.88 -6.30 -5.83
CA SER A 199 23.80 -4.87 -6.16
C SER A 199 22.82 -4.52 -7.27
N LYS A 200 22.57 -5.44 -8.22
CA LYS A 200 21.57 -5.24 -9.28
C LYS A 200 20.13 -5.20 -8.76
N LEU A 201 19.89 -5.77 -7.62
CA LEU A 201 18.58 -5.81 -6.97
C LEU A 201 18.32 -4.61 -6.06
N LYS A 202 19.36 -3.87 -5.73
CA LYS A 202 19.31 -2.66 -4.91
C LYS A 202 18.95 -1.45 -5.78
N SER A 203 17.82 -0.80 -5.51
CA SER A 203 17.50 0.47 -6.16
C SER A 203 18.39 1.59 -5.62
N LYS A 204 18.53 2.70 -6.37
CA LYS A 204 19.34 3.85 -5.91
C LYS A 204 18.80 4.55 -4.66
N GLU A 205 17.54 4.33 -4.33
CA GLU A 205 16.84 4.90 -3.18
C GLU A 205 16.71 3.90 -2.02
N ASP A 206 17.20 2.67 -2.22
CA ASP A 206 17.11 1.59 -1.24
C ASP A 206 18.19 1.76 -0.18
N THR A 207 17.77 2.08 1.05
CA THR A 207 18.62 2.19 2.23
C THR A 207 18.90 0.86 2.90
N THR A 208 18.25 -0.22 2.44
CA THR A 208 18.36 -1.55 3.00
C THR A 208 19.77 -2.07 2.98
N GLY A 209 20.29 -2.44 4.13
CA GLY A 209 21.54 -3.17 4.27
C GLY A 209 21.33 -4.65 4.03
N TYR A 210 22.34 -5.30 3.45
CA TYR A 210 22.28 -6.73 3.16
C TYR A 210 23.50 -7.44 3.71
N TYR A 211 23.25 -8.57 4.35
CA TYR A 211 24.27 -9.52 4.74
C TYR A 211 23.95 -10.89 4.15
N MET A 212 24.97 -11.63 3.85
CA MET A 212 24.89 -13.06 3.64
C MET A 212 25.84 -13.73 4.63
N ILE A 213 25.35 -14.67 5.39
CA ILE A 213 26.08 -15.29 6.49
C ILE A 213 26.06 -16.81 6.39
N ASN A 214 27.13 -17.42 6.82
CA ASN A 214 27.18 -18.87 7.04
C ASN A 214 26.70 -19.17 8.46
N VAL A 215 25.56 -19.80 8.59
CA VAL A 215 24.92 -20.11 9.88
C VAL A 215 25.67 -21.21 10.62
N LEU A 216 26.38 -22.08 9.90
CA LEU A 216 27.12 -23.20 10.46
C LEU A 216 28.45 -22.76 11.04
N THR A 217 29.21 -21.94 10.29
CA THR A 217 30.53 -21.44 10.74
C THR A 217 30.45 -20.15 11.54
N GLY A 218 29.37 -19.39 11.41
CA GLY A 218 29.23 -18.07 12.06
C GLY A 218 30.04 -16.98 11.37
N GLN A 219 30.31 -17.09 10.07
CA GLN A 219 31.12 -16.14 9.31
C GLN A 219 30.31 -15.36 8.27
N TYR A 220 30.80 -14.17 7.93
CA TYR A 220 30.25 -13.38 6.85
C TYR A 220 30.61 -14.01 5.50
N ILE A 221 29.62 -14.22 4.66
CA ILE A 221 29.78 -14.55 3.24
C ILE A 221 29.80 -13.25 2.41
N PHE A 222 28.86 -12.35 2.72
CA PHE A 222 28.76 -11.04 2.09
C PHE A 222 28.37 -9.99 3.14
N ALA A 223 28.99 -8.83 3.02
CA ALA A 223 28.63 -7.61 3.72
C ALA A 223 28.94 -6.42 2.81
N ASP A 224 28.24 -5.30 3.01
CA ASP A 224 28.53 -4.04 2.30
C ASP A 224 29.98 -3.56 2.60
N ASP A 225 30.44 -3.78 3.82
CA ASP A 225 31.86 -3.61 4.20
C ASP A 225 32.63 -4.92 3.90
N GLU A 226 33.40 -4.91 2.82
CA GLU A 226 34.19 -6.06 2.38
C GLU A 226 35.19 -6.56 3.43
N THR A 227 35.62 -5.71 4.36
CA THR A 227 36.56 -6.09 5.41
C THR A 227 35.98 -7.09 6.41
N LEU A 228 34.67 -7.21 6.45
CA LEU A 228 33.96 -8.18 7.29
C LEU A 228 33.90 -9.57 6.66
N MET A 229 34.01 -9.68 5.33
CA MET A 229 33.86 -10.95 4.63
C MET A 229 34.90 -11.97 5.10
N ALA A 230 34.47 -13.22 5.19
CA ALA A 230 35.28 -14.35 5.70
C ALA A 230 35.73 -14.22 7.17
N ASN A 231 35.30 -13.21 7.89
CA ASN A 231 35.54 -13.04 9.32
C ASN A 231 34.35 -13.53 10.15
N ASP A 232 34.63 -13.80 11.43
CA ASP A 232 33.59 -14.21 12.39
C ASP A 232 32.60 -13.09 12.68
N ILE A 233 31.32 -13.44 12.74
CA ILE A 233 30.24 -12.52 13.04
C ILE A 233 30.30 -12.12 14.52
N LYS A 234 30.38 -10.79 14.74
CA LYS A 234 30.33 -10.18 16.07
C LYS A 234 29.09 -9.31 16.27
N ASP A 235 28.35 -9.05 15.18
CA ASP A 235 27.14 -8.24 15.22
C ASP A 235 26.05 -8.96 16.00
N PRO A 236 25.50 -8.36 17.08
CA PRO A 236 24.46 -8.97 17.90
C PRO A 236 23.18 -9.28 17.12
N MET A 237 22.83 -8.46 16.13
CA MET A 237 21.65 -8.70 15.29
C MET A 237 21.82 -9.99 14.48
N LEU A 238 22.97 -10.16 13.82
CA LEU A 238 23.25 -11.35 13.03
C LEU A 238 23.39 -12.61 13.91
N LEU A 239 23.93 -12.47 15.12
CA LEU A 239 23.98 -13.57 16.09
C LEU A 239 22.57 -14.01 16.50
N ASN A 240 21.64 -13.06 16.70
CA ASN A 240 20.23 -13.36 16.98
C ASN A 240 19.55 -14.04 15.78
N VAL A 241 19.87 -13.63 14.56
CA VAL A 241 19.39 -14.30 13.34
C VAL A 241 19.88 -15.75 13.29
N ILE A 242 21.17 -15.99 13.55
CA ILE A 242 21.73 -17.34 13.59
C ILE A 242 21.02 -18.20 14.65
N GLU A 243 20.78 -17.65 15.83
CA GLU A 243 20.07 -18.35 16.89
C GLU A 243 18.62 -18.67 16.51
N ALA A 244 17.93 -17.72 15.87
CA ALA A 244 16.57 -17.93 15.39
C ALA A 244 16.51 -19.04 14.31
N ILE A 245 17.45 -19.04 13.36
CA ILE A 245 17.55 -20.07 12.32
C ILE A 245 17.84 -21.44 12.93
N LYS A 246 18.76 -21.52 13.88
CA LYS A 246 19.08 -22.79 14.58
C LYS A 246 17.89 -23.38 15.31
N LYS A 247 16.93 -22.55 15.75
CA LYS A 247 15.70 -23.02 16.42
C LYS A 247 14.61 -23.44 15.44
N THR A 248 14.46 -22.77 14.32
CA THR A 248 13.31 -22.92 13.43
C THR A 248 13.65 -23.50 12.05
N SER A 249 14.91 -23.41 11.63
CA SER A 249 15.41 -23.77 10.28
C SER A 249 14.62 -23.12 9.13
N THR A 250 14.06 -21.93 9.37
CA THR A 250 13.18 -21.24 8.41
C THR A 250 13.62 -19.79 8.18
N SER A 251 12.88 -19.10 7.33
CA SER A 251 12.92 -17.64 7.21
C SER A 251 12.12 -16.98 8.32
N GLY A 252 12.41 -15.74 8.59
CA GLY A 252 11.71 -14.97 9.62
C GLY A 252 12.11 -13.51 9.66
N GLU A 253 11.63 -12.84 10.68
CA GLU A 253 11.89 -11.45 10.96
C GLU A 253 12.25 -11.28 12.43
N ILE A 254 13.20 -10.42 12.71
CA ILE A 254 13.53 -9.97 14.06
C ILE A 254 13.53 -8.45 14.13
N SER A 255 12.99 -7.91 15.22
CA SER A 255 13.14 -6.48 15.54
C SER A 255 14.28 -6.32 16.54
N TYR A 256 15.10 -5.30 16.34
CA TYR A 256 16.22 -5.01 17.22
C TYR A 256 16.41 -3.50 17.38
N MET A 257 17.23 -3.10 18.33
CA MET A 257 17.54 -1.70 18.59
C MET A 257 18.99 -1.44 18.20
N ASP A 258 19.20 -0.64 17.17
CA ASP A 258 20.51 -0.14 16.81
C ASP A 258 20.83 1.13 17.58
N LYS A 259 22.12 1.36 17.89
CA LYS A 259 22.58 2.52 18.67
C LYS A 259 22.48 3.84 17.90
N THR A 260 22.56 3.77 16.58
CA THR A 260 22.60 4.95 15.68
C THR A 260 21.28 5.16 14.97
N GLU A 261 20.63 4.07 14.54
CA GLU A 261 19.46 4.10 13.69
C GLU A 261 18.15 3.88 14.48
N GLY A 262 18.24 3.47 15.76
CA GLY A 262 17.06 3.24 16.61
C GLY A 262 16.43 1.89 16.36
N ALA A 263 15.10 1.84 16.32
CA ALA A 263 14.35 0.61 16.05
C ALA A 263 14.57 0.16 14.61
N CYS A 264 15.00 -1.07 14.43
CA CYS A 264 15.33 -1.69 13.15
C CYS A 264 14.62 -3.03 13.00
N ILE A 265 14.43 -3.42 11.75
CA ILE A 265 13.89 -4.72 11.38
C ILE A 265 14.93 -5.42 10.52
N ALA A 266 15.18 -6.68 10.82
CA ALA A 266 15.95 -7.58 9.99
C ALA A 266 15.09 -8.76 9.57
N SER A 267 14.93 -8.95 8.28
CA SER A 267 14.31 -10.12 7.69
C SER A 267 15.37 -11.06 7.18
N TYR A 268 15.20 -12.34 7.37
CA TYR A 268 16.17 -13.34 6.95
C TYR A 268 15.54 -14.52 6.23
N LYS A 269 16.28 -15.04 5.25
CA LYS A 269 15.94 -16.27 4.53
C LYS A 269 17.08 -17.26 4.65
N TYR A 270 16.79 -18.44 5.20
CA TYR A 270 17.73 -19.53 5.30
C TYR A 270 17.74 -20.37 4.02
N ILE A 271 18.92 -20.57 3.47
CA ILE A 271 19.20 -21.43 2.32
C ILE A 271 19.76 -22.73 2.89
N ASN A 272 18.89 -23.72 3.10
CA ASN A 272 19.20 -24.93 3.84
C ASN A 272 20.31 -25.78 3.19
N GLU A 273 20.36 -25.81 1.85
CA GLU A 273 21.32 -26.63 1.10
C GLU A 273 22.77 -26.25 1.38
N HIS A 274 23.02 -24.97 1.62
CA HIS A 274 24.37 -24.44 1.88
C HIS A 274 24.62 -24.09 3.34
N GLY A 275 23.59 -24.08 4.19
CA GLY A 275 23.69 -23.61 5.56
C GLY A 275 23.89 -22.08 5.64
N TRP A 276 23.44 -21.35 4.65
CA TRP A 276 23.61 -19.91 4.53
C TRP A 276 22.31 -19.16 4.82
N ALA A 277 22.43 -17.92 5.19
CA ALA A 277 21.27 -17.04 5.30
C ALA A 277 21.54 -15.71 4.62
N VAL A 278 20.55 -15.24 3.87
CA VAL A 278 20.50 -13.86 3.38
C VAL A 278 19.69 -13.07 4.39
N VAL A 279 20.23 -11.93 4.80
CA VAL A 279 19.61 -11.04 5.78
C VAL A 279 19.51 -9.66 5.15
N SER A 280 18.32 -9.10 5.15
CA SER A 280 18.09 -7.70 4.82
C SER A 280 17.69 -6.95 6.08
N HIS A 281 18.24 -5.76 6.28
CA HIS A 281 17.91 -4.95 7.45
C HIS A 281 17.82 -3.48 7.11
N ASP A 282 16.94 -2.79 7.81
CA ASP A 282 16.84 -1.34 7.74
C ASP A 282 16.17 -0.80 9.01
N SER A 283 16.30 0.51 9.24
CA SER A 283 15.59 1.18 10.32
C SER A 283 14.08 1.22 10.03
N GLU A 284 13.27 1.08 11.06
CA GLU A 284 11.82 1.25 10.92
C GLU A 284 11.46 2.61 10.32
N GLN A 285 12.27 3.63 10.59
CA GLN A 285 12.08 4.95 10.04
C GLN A 285 12.23 4.98 8.51
N ASN A 286 13.20 4.27 7.98
CA ASN A 286 13.42 4.16 6.54
C ASN A 286 12.36 3.28 5.88
N ILE A 287 12.17 2.07 6.42
CA ILE A 287 11.17 1.11 5.92
C ILE A 287 9.79 1.77 5.83
N TYR A 288 9.41 2.53 6.88
CA TYR A 288 8.10 3.18 6.93
C TYR A 288 8.14 4.67 6.54
N SER A 289 9.21 5.16 5.90
CA SER A 289 9.35 6.57 5.53
C SER A 289 8.21 7.07 4.65
N ASN A 290 7.81 6.29 3.66
CA ASN A 290 6.66 6.59 2.80
C ASN A 290 5.35 6.59 3.59
N THR A 291 5.19 5.67 4.53
CA THR A 291 4.03 5.61 5.42
C THR A 291 3.95 6.86 6.29
N ILE A 292 5.07 7.28 6.89
CA ILE A 292 5.16 8.50 7.71
C ILE A 292 4.86 9.74 6.86
N LYS A 293 5.39 9.82 5.65
CA LYS A 293 5.14 10.92 4.72
C LYS A 293 3.65 10.98 4.34
N ASN A 294 3.06 9.84 3.98
CA ASN A 294 1.64 9.76 3.61
C ASN A 294 0.72 10.13 4.79
N THR A 295 1.07 9.72 6.01
CA THR A 295 0.35 10.11 7.23
C THR A 295 0.37 11.63 7.45
N LYS A 296 1.52 12.29 7.24
CA LYS A 296 1.63 13.76 7.33
C LYS A 296 0.78 14.45 6.25
N VAL A 297 0.81 13.93 5.03
CA VAL A 297 -0.02 14.44 3.92
C VAL A 297 -1.50 14.28 4.23
N LEU A 298 -1.92 13.12 4.73
CA LEU A 298 -3.30 12.87 5.16
C LEU A 298 -3.73 13.85 6.26
N ALA A 299 -2.88 14.07 7.27
CA ALA A 299 -3.15 15.05 8.33
C ALA A 299 -3.31 16.46 7.77
N ALA A 300 -2.45 16.88 6.84
CA ALA A 300 -2.54 18.18 6.20
C ALA A 300 -3.83 18.34 5.39
N ILE A 301 -4.24 17.30 4.65
CA ILE A 301 -5.51 17.27 3.89
C ILE A 301 -6.70 17.38 4.84
N CYS A 302 -6.73 16.60 5.92
CA CYS A 302 -7.79 16.65 6.93
C CYS A 302 -7.90 18.04 7.56
N LEU A 303 -6.77 18.66 7.90
CA LEU A 303 -6.71 20.01 8.46
C LEU A 303 -7.25 21.04 7.45
N LEU A 304 -6.87 20.91 6.18
CA LEU A 304 -7.40 21.75 5.09
C LEU A 304 -8.93 21.63 5.00
N PHE A 305 -9.47 20.41 5.06
CA PHE A 305 -10.92 20.18 5.03
C PHE A 305 -11.62 20.79 6.25
N VAL A 306 -11.05 20.66 7.46
CA VAL A 306 -11.58 21.33 8.67
C VAL A 306 -11.68 22.84 8.45
N VAL A 307 -10.63 23.46 7.92
CA VAL A 307 -10.60 24.91 7.66
C VAL A 307 -11.62 25.28 6.59
N LEU A 308 -11.66 24.57 5.47
CA LEU A 308 -12.58 24.87 4.37
C LEU A 308 -14.05 24.70 4.79
N ILE A 309 -14.40 23.60 5.45
CA ILE A 309 -15.77 23.36 5.91
C ILE A 309 -16.16 24.37 6.98
N SER A 310 -15.25 24.68 7.92
CA SER A 310 -15.50 25.68 8.97
C SER A 310 -15.69 27.07 8.38
N ALA A 311 -14.85 27.48 7.43
CA ALA A 311 -14.96 28.76 6.74
C ALA A 311 -16.25 28.87 5.91
N SER A 312 -16.57 27.81 5.16
CA SER A 312 -17.80 27.71 4.36
C SER A 312 -19.04 27.77 5.25
N SER A 313 -19.06 26.96 6.33
CA SER A 313 -20.17 26.93 7.29
C SER A 313 -20.34 28.29 7.98
N PHE A 314 -19.24 28.93 8.39
CA PHE A 314 -19.28 30.27 8.97
C PHE A 314 -19.86 31.29 7.98
N GLY A 315 -19.36 31.27 6.73
CA GLY A 315 -19.86 32.16 5.67
C GLY A 315 -21.35 31.96 5.40
N MET A 316 -21.76 30.70 5.26
CA MET A 316 -23.13 30.30 4.96
C MET A 316 -24.09 30.71 6.10
N ILE A 317 -23.72 30.41 7.35
CA ILE A 317 -24.54 30.79 8.53
C ILE A 317 -24.61 32.28 8.65
N LYS A 318 -23.48 33.02 8.51
CA LYS A 318 -23.45 34.46 8.58
C LYS A 318 -24.33 35.08 7.49
N PHE A 319 -24.26 34.57 6.28
CA PHE A 319 -25.08 35.03 5.16
C PHE A 319 -26.57 34.73 5.38
N SER A 320 -26.91 33.50 5.77
CA SER A 320 -28.29 33.07 6.02
C SER A 320 -28.93 33.72 7.23
N MET A 321 -28.15 34.04 8.28
CA MET A 321 -28.68 34.66 9.51
C MET A 321 -28.69 36.18 9.49
N LYS A 322 -27.99 36.81 8.52
CA LYS A 322 -27.97 38.29 8.40
C LYS A 322 -29.36 38.88 8.21
N PRO A 323 -30.24 38.33 7.40
CA PRO A 323 -31.60 38.90 7.23
C PRO A 323 -32.45 38.80 8.49
N LEU A 324 -32.23 37.82 9.38
CA LEU A 324 -32.93 37.74 10.67
C LEU A 324 -32.68 38.94 11.56
N GLN A 325 -31.50 39.56 11.44
CA GLN A 325 -31.23 40.83 12.17
C GLN A 325 -32.10 41.97 11.65
N TYR A 326 -32.42 41.99 10.36
CA TYR A 326 -33.33 42.97 9.76
C TYR A 326 -34.77 42.74 10.20
N VAL A 327 -35.17 41.47 10.36
CA VAL A 327 -36.46 41.11 10.95
C VAL A 327 -36.53 41.56 12.40
N GLU A 328 -35.50 41.28 13.22
CA GLU A 328 -35.44 41.74 14.63
C GLU A 328 -35.54 43.26 14.74
N GLU A 329 -34.77 44.00 13.89
CA GLU A 329 -34.79 45.46 13.86
C GLU A 329 -36.19 45.96 13.48
N SER A 330 -36.84 45.33 12.51
CA SER A 330 -38.19 45.69 12.08
C SER A 330 -39.24 45.42 13.16
N ILE A 331 -39.14 44.28 13.87
CA ILE A 331 -40.04 43.98 14.99
C ILE A 331 -39.85 44.98 16.13
N LYS A 332 -38.60 45.38 16.45
CA LYS A 332 -38.32 46.42 17.46
C LYS A 332 -38.88 47.78 17.06
N GLN A 333 -38.76 48.15 15.78
CA GLN A 333 -39.33 49.38 15.26
C GLN A 333 -40.86 49.37 15.39
N LEU A 334 -41.49 48.24 15.06
CA LEU A 334 -42.91 48.03 15.22
C LEU A 334 -43.35 48.10 16.68
N GLY A 335 -42.58 47.46 17.59
CA GLY A 335 -42.81 47.52 19.04
C GLY A 335 -42.70 48.95 19.60
N ASN A 336 -41.93 49.82 18.94
CA ASN A 336 -41.82 51.24 19.26
C ASN A 336 -42.84 52.10 18.47
N LEU A 337 -43.85 51.47 17.89
CA LEU A 337 -44.91 52.13 17.14
C LEU A 337 -44.41 52.88 15.88
N LYS A 338 -43.22 52.51 15.36
CA LYS A 338 -42.70 53.10 14.13
C LYS A 338 -43.14 52.25 12.95
N LEU A 339 -44.14 52.70 12.22
CA LEU A 339 -44.73 52.04 11.06
C LEU A 339 -43.94 52.35 9.77
N GLN A 340 -42.61 52.29 9.83
CA GLN A 340 -41.78 52.55 8.67
C GLN A 340 -41.26 51.23 8.09
N LYS A 341 -41.59 50.92 6.82
CA LYS A 341 -41.11 49.71 6.13
C LYS A 341 -39.58 49.69 6.08
N SER A 342 -38.99 48.56 6.42
CA SER A 342 -37.56 48.41 6.40
C SER A 342 -37.06 48.14 4.97
N LYS A 343 -36.32 49.10 4.38
CA LYS A 343 -35.68 48.96 3.07
C LYS A 343 -34.74 47.75 2.98
N LYS A 344 -34.24 47.29 4.13
CA LYS A 344 -33.31 46.15 4.21
C LYS A 344 -34.02 44.79 4.09
N LEU A 345 -35.33 44.73 4.39
CA LEU A 345 -36.17 43.54 4.22
C LEU A 345 -36.79 43.44 2.84
N GLU A 346 -36.86 44.53 2.10
CA GLU A 346 -37.50 44.62 0.79
C GLU A 346 -36.97 43.58 -0.22
N PRO A 347 -35.65 43.31 -0.34
CA PRO A 347 -35.11 42.29 -1.25
C PRO A 347 -35.54 40.87 -0.91
N TRP A 348 -36.04 40.63 0.31
CA TRP A 348 -36.44 39.31 0.77
C TRP A 348 -37.93 39.04 0.62
N ILE A 349 -38.73 40.06 0.39
CA ILE A 349 -40.19 39.94 0.21
C ILE A 349 -40.45 39.13 -1.07
N GLY A 350 -41.31 38.09 -0.98
CA GLY A 350 -41.65 37.23 -2.08
C GLY A 350 -40.65 36.14 -2.38
N THR A 351 -39.53 36.05 -1.66
CA THR A 351 -38.63 34.90 -1.79
C THR A 351 -39.23 33.67 -1.10
N LYS A 352 -38.94 32.46 -1.66
CA LYS A 352 -39.52 31.18 -1.19
C LYS A 352 -38.87 30.62 0.08
N CYS A 353 -37.80 31.26 0.61
CA CYS A 353 -37.17 30.83 1.86
C CYS A 353 -37.96 31.27 3.09
N GLU A 354 -37.68 30.67 4.23
CA GLU A 354 -38.32 30.98 5.54
C GLU A 354 -38.21 32.46 5.90
N ILE A 355 -37.06 33.04 5.63
CA ILE A 355 -36.83 34.49 5.85
C ILE A 355 -37.71 35.32 4.93
N GLY A 356 -37.88 34.87 3.68
CA GLY A 356 -38.77 35.52 2.73
C GLY A 356 -40.24 35.49 3.17
N GLN A 357 -40.65 34.36 3.72
CA GLN A 357 -42.00 34.19 4.28
C GLN A 357 -42.20 35.15 5.47
N ILE A 358 -41.24 35.24 6.38
CA ILE A 358 -41.28 36.15 7.50
C ILE A 358 -41.28 37.62 7.04
N ALA A 359 -40.42 37.95 6.05
CA ALA A 359 -40.36 39.31 5.49
C ALA A 359 -41.69 39.70 4.82
N THR A 360 -42.32 38.75 4.09
CA THR A 360 -43.64 38.97 3.47
C THR A 360 -44.71 39.13 4.52
N ALA A 361 -44.74 38.28 5.54
CA ALA A 361 -45.69 38.39 6.65
C ALA A 361 -45.54 39.74 7.41
N MET A 362 -44.28 40.16 7.65
CA MET A 362 -43.98 41.46 8.27
C MET A 362 -44.45 42.62 7.39
N ASN A 363 -44.22 42.53 6.06
CA ASN A 363 -44.72 43.58 5.16
C ASN A 363 -46.25 43.67 5.18
N SER A 364 -46.93 42.53 5.15
CA SER A 364 -48.40 42.47 5.27
C SER A 364 -48.89 43.06 6.61
N LEU A 365 -48.15 42.76 7.70
CA LEU A 365 -48.46 43.34 9.02
C LEU A 365 -48.29 44.88 9.03
N TYR A 366 -47.21 45.40 8.41
CA TYR A 366 -47.01 46.84 8.26
C TYR A 366 -48.13 47.49 7.44
N GLU A 367 -48.55 46.85 6.36
CA GLU A 367 -49.64 47.34 5.51
C GLU A 367 -50.97 47.34 6.29
N ALA A 368 -51.29 46.27 6.98
CA ALA A 368 -52.51 46.17 7.77
C ALA A 368 -52.55 47.19 8.91
N LEU A 369 -51.41 47.33 9.63
CA LEU A 369 -51.31 48.35 10.69
C LEU A 369 -51.34 49.77 10.13
N GLY A 370 -50.72 50.02 8.98
CA GLY A 370 -50.78 51.29 8.26
C GLY A 370 -52.21 51.65 7.88
N GLU A 371 -52.97 50.69 7.41
CA GLU A 371 -54.37 50.85 7.04
C GLU A 371 -55.27 51.13 8.28
N ILE A 372 -54.97 50.41 9.37
CA ILE A 372 -55.64 50.65 10.65
C ILE A 372 -55.36 52.07 11.16
N VAL A 373 -54.08 52.52 11.16
CA VAL A 373 -53.70 53.88 11.59
C VAL A 373 -54.29 54.91 10.66
N TYR A 374 -54.27 54.67 9.33
CA TYR A 374 -54.91 55.54 8.37
C TYR A 374 -56.43 55.67 8.65
N THR A 375 -57.07 54.52 8.88
CA THR A 375 -58.50 54.40 9.15
C THR A 375 -58.85 55.10 10.52
N LEU A 376 -58.00 54.88 11.55
CA LEU A 376 -58.12 55.56 12.82
C LEU A 376 -57.92 57.08 12.70
N SER A 377 -56.91 57.49 11.90
CA SER A 377 -56.69 58.93 11.65
C SER A 377 -57.86 59.54 10.90
N LYS A 378 -58.41 58.86 9.91
CA LYS A 378 -59.59 59.25 9.18
C LYS A 378 -60.84 59.30 10.10
N CYS A 379 -60.98 58.25 10.93
CA CYS A 379 -62.03 58.19 11.90
C CYS A 379 -61.90 59.28 12.92
N SER A 380 -60.67 59.56 13.45
CA SER A 380 -60.38 60.68 14.37
C SER A 380 -60.66 62.01 13.69
N SER A 381 -60.28 62.18 12.42
CA SER A 381 -60.59 63.39 11.66
C SER A 381 -62.11 63.56 11.46
N SER A 382 -62.78 62.45 11.17
CA SER A 382 -64.26 62.45 11.05
C SER A 382 -64.91 62.66 12.37
N LEU A 383 -64.35 62.07 13.47
CA LEU A 383 -64.84 62.40 14.85
C LEU A 383 -64.61 63.87 15.23
N ASN A 384 -63.43 64.39 14.86
CA ASN A 384 -63.15 65.81 15.12
C ASN A 384 -64.09 66.70 14.32
N LYS A 385 -64.35 66.38 13.07
CA LYS A 385 -65.33 67.04 12.24
C LYS A 385 -66.75 66.90 12.83
N SER A 386 -67.09 65.63 13.22
CA SER A 386 -68.36 65.36 13.87
C SER A 386 -68.51 66.08 15.22
N ALA A 387 -67.35 66.21 15.96
CA ALA A 387 -67.33 66.98 17.19
C ALA A 387 -67.54 68.47 16.94
N ILE A 388 -66.93 69.01 15.85
CA ILE A 388 -67.18 70.42 15.45
C ILE A 388 -68.63 70.57 14.94
N ASP A 389 -69.09 69.62 14.12
CA ASP A 389 -70.46 69.61 13.67
C ASP A 389 -71.45 69.42 14.82
N MET A 390 -71.04 68.57 15.82
CA MET A 390 -71.82 68.40 17.07
C MET A 390 -71.80 69.66 17.97
N GLN A 391 -70.62 70.36 17.98
CA GLN A 391 -70.51 71.61 18.67
C GLN A 391 -71.40 72.67 18.02
N ASP A 392 -71.43 72.71 16.70
CA ASP A 392 -72.32 73.59 15.94
C ASP A 392 -73.78 73.10 16.02
N SER A 393 -74.00 71.80 16.03
CA SER A 393 -75.32 71.19 16.30
C SER A 393 -75.74 71.42 17.77
N SER A 394 -74.80 71.42 18.73
CA SER A 394 -75.07 71.75 20.13
C SER A 394 -75.42 73.19 20.29
N LYS A 395 -74.78 74.10 19.51
CA LYS A 395 -75.24 75.48 19.42
C LYS A 395 -76.62 75.62 18.82
N VAL A 396 -76.92 74.75 17.85
CA VAL A 396 -78.27 74.67 17.29
C VAL A 396 -79.25 73.97 18.25
N LEU A 397 -78.74 72.93 19.00
CA LEU A 397 -79.49 72.20 20.03
C LEU A 397 -79.83 73.13 21.25
N LEU A 398 -78.89 73.98 21.63
CA LEU A 398 -79.23 75.03 22.65
C LEU A 398 -80.36 75.97 22.18
N LYS A 399 -80.53 76.01 20.87
CA LYS A 399 -81.62 76.75 20.25
C LYS A 399 -82.89 75.87 20.07
N CYS A 400 -82.71 74.55 20.13
CA CYS A 400 -83.76 73.54 19.93
C CYS A 400 -83.91 72.53 21.10
N VAL A 401 -83.90 73.06 22.36
CA VAL A 401 -84.15 72.27 23.61
C VAL A 401 -85.52 71.56 23.61
N SER A 402 -86.36 71.95 22.67
CA SER A 402 -87.70 71.35 22.51
C SER A 402 -87.70 70.04 21.71
N ASP A 403 -86.61 69.69 20.97
CA ASP A 403 -86.60 68.50 20.10
C ASP A 403 -85.81 67.35 20.71
N ASN A 404 -85.39 67.43 21.98
CA ASN A 404 -84.49 66.51 22.66
C ASN A 404 -85.03 65.05 22.85
N SER A 405 -86.33 64.88 22.61
CA SER A 405 -86.89 63.52 22.76
C SER A 405 -86.56 62.55 21.59
N LYS A 406 -86.23 63.08 20.44
CA LYS A 406 -85.90 62.27 19.28
C LYS A 406 -84.45 61.75 19.23
N ALA A 407 -83.53 62.62 19.84
CA ALA A 407 -82.12 62.25 19.78
C ALA A 407 -81.73 61.07 20.69
N THR A 408 -82.51 60.84 21.76
CA THR A 408 -82.23 59.75 22.71
C THR A 408 -82.54 58.36 22.12
N THR A 409 -83.52 58.31 21.21
CA THR A 409 -83.88 57.02 20.53
C THR A 409 -82.84 56.65 19.51
N LEU A 410 -82.21 57.65 18.84
CA LEU A 410 -81.10 57.35 17.86
C LEU A 410 -79.83 56.96 18.57
N PHE A 411 -79.64 57.39 19.82
CA PHE A 411 -78.42 56.96 20.55
C PHE A 411 -78.47 55.48 21.00
N ALA A 412 -79.69 54.96 21.19
CA ALA A 412 -79.85 53.55 21.56
C ALA A 412 -79.51 52.61 20.34
N GLU A 413 -79.93 53.03 19.14
CA GLU A 413 -79.62 52.25 17.91
C GLU A 413 -78.14 52.18 17.61
N HIS A 414 -77.40 53.31 17.76
CA HIS A 414 -75.93 53.30 17.50
C HIS A 414 -75.12 52.51 18.56
N THR A 415 -75.68 52.36 19.78
CA THR A 415 -75.02 51.53 20.82
C THR A 415 -75.13 50.06 20.51
N GLU A 416 -76.24 49.67 19.85
CA GLU A 416 -76.43 48.27 19.38
C GLU A 416 -75.49 47.91 18.24
N GLU A 417 -75.25 48.85 17.28
CA GLU A 417 -74.33 48.69 16.20
C GLU A 417 -72.86 48.57 16.66
N VAL A 418 -72.50 49.34 17.73
CA VAL A 418 -71.15 49.26 18.33
C VAL A 418 -70.95 47.90 19.01
N ASN A 419 -71.97 47.36 19.64
CA ASN A 419 -71.89 46.01 20.23
C ASN A 419 -71.74 44.90 19.18
N GLU A 420 -72.39 45.04 18.04
CA GLU A 420 -72.17 44.09 16.91
C GLU A 420 -70.74 44.16 16.33
N ALA A 421 -70.20 45.42 16.25
CA ALA A 421 -68.83 45.63 15.77
C ALA A 421 -67.76 45.02 16.71
N VAL A 422 -67.96 45.18 18.04
CA VAL A 422 -67.10 44.54 19.04
C VAL A 422 -67.15 43.02 18.97
N SER A 423 -68.36 42.43 18.76
CA SER A 423 -68.54 41.00 18.60
C SER A 423 -67.80 40.48 17.35
N LYS A 424 -67.73 41.32 16.30
CA LYS A 424 -67.00 40.92 15.07
C LYS A 424 -65.47 40.91 15.26
N VAL A 425 -64.95 41.89 15.99
CA VAL A 425 -63.52 41.96 16.31
C VAL A 425 -63.12 40.76 17.20
N ASP A 426 -63.98 40.38 18.16
CA ASP A 426 -63.73 39.16 18.97
C ASP A 426 -63.67 37.87 18.12
N HIS A 427 -64.49 37.81 17.07
CA HIS A 427 -64.45 36.70 16.17
C HIS A 427 -63.17 36.63 15.31
N GLU A 428 -62.73 37.78 14.81
CA GLU A 428 -61.47 37.85 14.02
C GLU A 428 -60.22 37.56 14.86
N VAL A 429 -60.22 37.94 16.14
CA VAL A 429 -59.14 37.60 17.08
C VAL A 429 -59.13 36.07 17.33
N ALA A 430 -60.27 35.43 17.43
CA ALA A 430 -60.33 33.97 17.56
C ALA A 430 -59.81 33.23 16.34
N GLU A 431 -60.03 33.77 15.12
CA GLU A 431 -59.45 33.20 13.90
C GLU A 431 -57.92 33.33 13.85
N ILE A 432 -57.37 34.49 14.29
CA ILE A 432 -55.93 34.70 14.36
C ILE A 432 -55.27 33.67 15.32
N VAL A 433 -55.88 33.43 16.48
CA VAL A 433 -55.40 32.39 17.42
C VAL A 433 -55.40 31.00 16.77
N HIS A 434 -56.40 30.69 15.98
CA HIS A 434 -56.47 29.42 15.26
C HIS A 434 -55.35 29.31 14.19
N VAL A 435 -55.06 30.42 13.48
CA VAL A 435 -53.99 30.41 12.49
C VAL A 435 -52.62 30.23 13.15
N VAL A 436 -52.38 30.90 14.31
CA VAL A 436 -51.14 30.75 15.07
C VAL A 436 -50.93 29.31 15.52
N THR A 437 -51.98 28.65 16.01
CA THR A 437 -51.93 27.23 16.41
C THR A 437 -51.60 26.32 15.23
N THR A 438 -52.15 26.62 14.06
CA THR A 438 -51.87 25.86 12.83
C THR A 438 -50.43 26.03 12.36
N VAL A 439 -49.85 27.20 12.58
CA VAL A 439 -48.43 27.49 12.28
C VAL A 439 -47.52 26.71 13.22
N GLU A 440 -47.84 26.65 14.51
CA GLU A 440 -47.08 25.82 15.47
C GLU A 440 -47.10 24.36 15.11
N GLU A 441 -48.25 23.82 14.74
CA GLU A 441 -48.37 22.41 14.27
C GLU A 441 -47.53 22.15 13.01
N ARG A 442 -47.51 23.10 12.07
CA ARG A 442 -46.67 22.97 10.86
C ARG A 442 -45.16 23.02 11.14
N ILE A 443 -44.77 23.86 12.11
CA ILE A 443 -43.36 23.88 12.55
C ILE A 443 -42.97 22.55 13.20
N GLN A 444 -43.88 22.00 14.01
CA GLN A 444 -43.64 20.68 14.63
C GLN A 444 -43.55 19.55 13.60
N GLN A 445 -44.42 19.57 12.58
CA GLN A 445 -44.36 18.66 11.46
C GLN A 445 -43.07 18.81 10.61
N GLY A 446 -42.65 20.08 10.41
CA GLY A 446 -41.39 20.37 9.71
C GLY A 446 -40.16 19.83 10.44
N ASN A 447 -40.14 19.94 11.77
CA ASN A 447 -39.08 19.39 12.59
C ASN A 447 -39.07 17.86 12.56
N GLN A 448 -40.25 17.23 12.57
CA GLN A 448 -40.36 15.80 12.46
C GLN A 448 -39.86 15.30 11.07
N HIS A 449 -40.24 16.00 10.01
CA HIS A 449 -39.81 15.66 8.65
C HIS A 449 -38.30 15.86 8.44
N SER A 450 -37.73 16.86 9.13
CA SER A 450 -36.27 17.06 9.16
C SER A 450 -35.55 15.90 9.85
N GLY A 451 -36.16 15.37 10.93
CA GLY A 451 -35.66 14.20 11.63
C GLY A 451 -35.66 12.94 10.74
N GLU A 452 -36.76 12.72 10.02
CA GLU A 452 -36.89 11.60 9.07
C GLU A 452 -35.89 11.68 7.90
N LEU A 453 -35.61 12.92 7.45
CA LEU A 453 -34.59 13.16 6.43
C LEU A 453 -33.17 12.81 6.91
N LEU A 454 -32.86 13.16 8.15
CA LEU A 454 -31.58 12.80 8.77
C LEU A 454 -31.41 11.29 8.90
N GLU A 455 -32.48 10.60 9.27
CA GLU A 455 -32.47 9.13 9.35
C GLU A 455 -32.28 8.47 7.98
N LYS A 456 -32.89 9.03 6.93
CA LYS A 456 -32.66 8.58 5.54
C LYS A 456 -31.23 8.84 5.07
N VAL A 457 -30.64 9.96 5.44
CA VAL A 457 -29.24 10.26 5.13
C VAL A 457 -28.31 9.24 5.80
N ASP A 458 -28.58 8.90 7.07
CA ASP A 458 -27.81 7.90 7.79
C ASP A 458 -27.92 6.51 7.12
N GLN A 459 -29.15 6.15 6.71
CA GLN A 459 -29.37 4.90 5.97
C GLN A 459 -28.64 4.87 4.62
N MET A 460 -28.66 5.98 3.87
CA MET A 460 -27.93 6.09 2.61
C MET A 460 -26.41 5.99 2.83
N GLN A 461 -25.91 6.58 3.90
CA GLN A 461 -24.48 6.50 4.25
C GLN A 461 -24.06 5.06 4.60
N LYS A 462 -24.90 4.34 5.34
CA LYS A 462 -24.70 2.91 5.62
C LYS A 462 -24.72 2.05 4.35
N LEU A 463 -25.62 2.37 3.42
CA LEU A 463 -25.72 1.67 2.14
C LEU A 463 -24.52 1.94 1.24
N ALA A 464 -24.04 3.19 1.22
CA ALA A 464 -22.83 3.57 0.48
C ALA A 464 -21.59 2.84 1.01
N ASN A 465 -21.47 2.75 2.34
CA ASN A 465 -20.36 2.04 2.97
C ASN A 465 -20.39 0.53 2.67
N SER A 466 -21.58 -0.07 2.72
CA SER A 466 -21.73 -1.49 2.37
C SER A 466 -21.42 -1.77 0.89
N SER A 467 -21.81 -0.85 0.01
CA SER A 467 -21.49 -0.95 -1.42
C SER A 467 -19.99 -0.80 -1.69
N MET A 468 -19.31 0.07 -0.92
CA MET A 468 -17.87 0.24 -1.03
C MET A 468 -17.12 -1.01 -0.56
N MET A 469 -17.61 -1.66 0.51
CA MET A 469 -17.04 -2.93 0.96
C MET A 469 -17.21 -4.04 -0.09
N ALA A 470 -18.39 -4.14 -0.69
CA ALA A 470 -18.67 -5.12 -1.73
C ALA A 470 -17.84 -4.89 -3.02
N ILE A 471 -17.52 -3.63 -3.34
CA ILE A 471 -16.62 -3.29 -4.45
C ILE A 471 -15.19 -3.70 -4.12
N SER A 472 -14.74 -3.45 -2.87
CA SER A 472 -13.40 -3.83 -2.42
C SER A 472 -13.18 -5.33 -2.49
N GLU A 473 -14.17 -6.11 -2.03
CA GLU A 473 -14.15 -7.58 -2.10
C GLU A 473 -14.07 -8.09 -3.55
N LYS A 474 -14.81 -7.42 -4.44
CA LYS A 474 -14.79 -7.78 -5.87
C LYS A 474 -13.50 -7.42 -6.58
N ILE A 475 -12.80 -6.40 -6.11
CA ILE A 475 -11.47 -6.04 -6.61
C ILE A 475 -10.46 -7.10 -6.20
N GLU A 476 -10.53 -7.56 -4.94
CA GLU A 476 -9.63 -8.59 -4.42
C GLU A 476 -9.82 -9.93 -5.14
N GLU A 477 -11.07 -10.31 -5.41
CA GLU A 477 -11.41 -11.49 -6.21
C GLU A 477 -10.83 -11.41 -7.65
N LYS A 478 -10.95 -10.23 -8.26
CA LYS A 478 -10.40 -9.99 -9.60
C LYS A 478 -8.89 -10.00 -9.63
N GLN A 479 -8.26 -9.47 -8.58
CA GLN A 479 -6.80 -9.44 -8.47
C GLN A 479 -6.23 -10.85 -8.36
N LYS A 480 -6.88 -11.72 -7.58
CA LYS A 480 -6.52 -13.13 -7.47
C LYS A 480 -6.68 -13.89 -8.79
N ALA A 481 -7.75 -13.60 -9.53
CA ALA A 481 -7.97 -14.20 -10.84
C ALA A 481 -6.91 -13.79 -11.88
N ILE A 482 -6.39 -12.57 -11.78
CA ILE A 482 -5.28 -12.10 -12.63
C ILE A 482 -3.97 -12.81 -12.26
N GLU A 483 -3.73 -13.01 -10.98
CA GLU A 483 -2.54 -13.71 -10.47
C GLU A 483 -2.51 -15.17 -10.92
N ASP A 484 -3.67 -15.83 -10.85
CA ASP A 484 -3.84 -17.20 -11.35
C ASP A 484 -3.63 -17.28 -12.88
N ALA A 485 -4.11 -16.27 -13.61
CA ALA A 485 -3.91 -16.19 -15.06
C ALA A 485 -2.44 -15.97 -15.44
N LEU A 486 -1.71 -15.15 -14.67
CA LEU A 486 -0.28 -14.93 -14.84
C LEU A 486 0.55 -16.19 -14.57
N ASN A 487 0.18 -16.94 -13.53
CA ASN A 487 0.81 -18.21 -13.22
C ASN A 487 0.60 -19.25 -14.32
N ASN A 488 -0.59 -19.25 -14.92
CA ASN A 488 -0.89 -20.13 -16.07
C ASN A 488 -0.10 -19.72 -17.32
N LEU A 489 0.13 -18.41 -17.53
CA LEU A 489 0.99 -17.90 -18.61
C LEU A 489 2.45 -18.30 -18.41
N GLN A 490 2.94 -18.24 -17.15
CA GLN A 490 4.30 -18.73 -16.85
C GLN A 490 4.46 -20.23 -17.13
N SER A 491 3.39 -20.98 -16.88
CA SER A 491 3.39 -22.42 -17.18
C SER A 491 3.44 -22.69 -18.69
N LEU A 492 2.78 -21.84 -19.48
CA LEU A 492 2.84 -21.91 -20.95
C LEU A 492 4.23 -21.56 -21.49
N MET A 493 4.87 -20.52 -20.92
CA MET A 493 6.25 -20.17 -21.29
C MET A 493 7.24 -21.30 -21.00
N ARG A 494 6.96 -22.07 -19.93
CA ARG A 494 7.79 -23.22 -19.56
C ARG A 494 7.64 -24.38 -20.52
N ILE A 495 6.45 -24.52 -21.14
CA ILE A 495 6.20 -25.53 -22.18
C ILE A 495 6.95 -25.16 -23.46
N ASP A 496 6.94 -23.87 -23.82
CA ASP A 496 7.66 -23.38 -25.00
C ASP A 496 9.19 -23.59 -24.88
N GLU A 497 9.71 -23.31 -23.66
CA GLU A 497 11.13 -23.56 -23.36
C GLU A 497 11.50 -25.05 -23.40
N MET A 498 10.61 -25.89 -22.88
CA MET A 498 10.80 -27.35 -22.96
C MET A 498 10.72 -27.84 -24.40
N ALA A 499 9.80 -27.33 -25.20
CA ALA A 499 9.69 -27.66 -26.61
C ALA A 499 10.97 -27.25 -27.36
N SER A 500 11.48 -26.06 -27.07
CA SER A 500 12.76 -25.61 -27.63
C SER A 500 13.95 -26.50 -27.25
N GLN A 501 14.01 -26.95 -25.99
CA GLN A 501 15.04 -27.88 -25.53
C GLN A 501 14.94 -29.25 -26.23
N ILE A 502 13.70 -29.73 -26.41
CA ILE A 502 13.49 -30.99 -27.15
C ILE A 502 13.97 -30.85 -28.58
N LEU A 503 13.68 -29.73 -29.24
CA LEU A 503 14.15 -29.44 -30.59
C LEU A 503 15.67 -29.43 -30.71
N ASP A 504 16.36 -28.87 -29.71
CA ASP A 504 17.83 -28.89 -29.69
C ASP A 504 18.40 -30.29 -29.48
N ILE A 505 17.80 -31.07 -28.58
CA ILE A 505 18.19 -32.44 -28.32
C ILE A 505 17.95 -33.30 -29.57
N THR A 506 16.82 -33.12 -30.24
CA THR A 506 16.50 -33.88 -31.47
C THR A 506 17.46 -33.53 -32.61
N ARG A 507 17.83 -32.25 -32.72
CA ARG A 507 18.83 -31.80 -33.70
C ARG A 507 20.21 -32.43 -33.44
N GLN A 508 20.63 -32.48 -32.17
CA GLN A 508 21.87 -33.13 -31.78
C GLN A 508 21.81 -34.66 -32.01
N THR A 509 20.67 -35.27 -31.68
CA THR A 509 20.47 -36.72 -31.88
C THR A 509 20.48 -37.08 -33.34
N ASN A 510 19.89 -36.22 -34.18
CA ASN A 510 19.90 -36.43 -35.63
C ASN A 510 21.31 -36.29 -36.23
N LEU A 511 22.10 -35.33 -35.74
CA LEU A 511 23.50 -35.19 -36.12
C LEU A 511 24.35 -36.41 -35.68
N LEU A 512 24.10 -36.91 -34.47
CA LEU A 512 24.75 -38.11 -33.95
C LEU A 512 24.38 -39.36 -34.77
N SER A 513 23.11 -39.47 -35.12
CA SER A 513 22.58 -40.53 -35.98
C SER A 513 23.23 -40.49 -37.37
N LEU A 514 23.32 -39.29 -37.95
CA LEU A 514 23.94 -39.09 -39.25
C LEU A 514 25.42 -39.47 -39.23
N ASN A 515 26.15 -39.03 -38.20
CA ASN A 515 27.55 -39.38 -38.02
C ASN A 515 27.75 -40.90 -37.81
N ALA A 516 26.88 -41.51 -37.00
CA ALA A 516 26.90 -42.95 -36.78
C ALA A 516 26.58 -43.75 -38.06
N SER A 517 25.64 -43.23 -38.86
CA SER A 517 25.30 -43.82 -40.17
C SER A 517 26.46 -43.75 -41.15
N ILE A 518 27.17 -42.63 -41.15
CA ILE A 518 28.36 -42.44 -41.99
C ILE A 518 29.47 -43.40 -41.56
N GLU A 519 29.69 -43.56 -40.26
CA GLU A 519 30.74 -44.40 -39.75
C GLU A 519 30.36 -45.91 -39.90
N ALA A 520 29.09 -46.21 -39.75
CA ALA A 520 28.55 -47.55 -40.05
C ALA A 520 28.66 -47.90 -41.54
N ALA A 521 28.38 -46.93 -42.41
CA ALA A 521 28.60 -47.11 -43.85
C ALA A 521 30.08 -47.30 -44.20
N ARG A 522 30.97 -46.66 -43.46
CA ARG A 522 32.42 -46.74 -43.63
C ARG A 522 32.99 -48.05 -43.17
N ALA A 523 32.31 -48.76 -42.25
CA ALA A 523 32.69 -50.09 -41.77
C ALA A 523 32.18 -51.22 -42.68
N GLY A 524 31.51 -50.90 -43.75
CA GLY A 524 31.05 -51.90 -44.76
C GLY A 524 30.06 -52.92 -44.19
N GLU A 525 30.18 -54.17 -44.59
CA GLU A 525 29.28 -55.24 -44.13
C GLU A 525 29.28 -55.47 -42.61
N ALA A 526 30.38 -55.18 -41.93
CA ALA A 526 30.44 -55.27 -40.47
C ALA A 526 29.64 -54.18 -39.75
N GLY A 527 29.40 -53.06 -40.43
CA GLY A 527 28.64 -51.94 -39.88
C GLY A 527 27.12 -51.97 -40.12
N ARG A 528 26.61 -52.92 -40.84
CA ARG A 528 25.24 -52.96 -41.35
C ARG A 528 24.18 -53.01 -40.27
N GLY A 529 24.45 -53.68 -39.14
CA GLY A 529 23.57 -53.62 -37.97
C GLY A 529 23.55 -52.25 -37.30
N PHE A 530 24.70 -51.60 -37.25
CA PHE A 530 24.83 -50.24 -36.69
C PHE A 530 24.19 -49.18 -37.59
N ALA A 531 24.25 -49.34 -38.91
CA ALA A 531 23.58 -48.42 -39.83
C ALA A 531 22.06 -48.44 -39.69
N ILE A 532 21.47 -49.58 -39.41
CA ILE A 532 20.04 -49.71 -39.15
C ILE A 532 19.67 -49.00 -37.83
N VAL A 533 20.47 -49.23 -36.80
CA VAL A 533 20.24 -48.57 -35.50
C VAL A 533 20.39 -47.05 -35.61
N ALA A 534 21.41 -46.60 -36.29
CA ALA A 534 21.63 -45.19 -36.55
C ALA A 534 20.48 -44.57 -37.36
N GLY A 535 20.01 -45.24 -38.41
CA GLY A 535 18.86 -44.83 -39.20
C GLY A 535 17.61 -44.64 -38.32
N ASN A 536 17.29 -45.66 -37.53
CA ASN A 536 16.14 -45.62 -36.61
C ASN A 536 16.25 -44.49 -35.55
N MET A 537 17.48 -44.15 -35.11
CA MET A 537 17.71 -43.00 -34.22
C MET A 537 17.46 -41.69 -34.93
N GLY A 538 17.84 -41.55 -36.19
CA GLY A 538 17.55 -40.39 -37.00
C GLY A 538 16.05 -40.19 -37.24
N ASP A 539 15.37 -41.29 -37.55
CA ASP A 539 13.91 -41.26 -37.72
C ASP A 539 13.19 -40.87 -36.40
N LEU A 540 13.64 -41.43 -35.28
CA LEU A 540 13.11 -41.11 -33.97
C LEU A 540 13.35 -39.63 -33.58
N ALA A 541 14.53 -39.12 -33.93
CA ALA A 541 14.84 -37.70 -33.71
C ALA A 541 13.96 -36.79 -34.57
N ASN A 542 13.71 -37.18 -35.85
CA ASN A 542 12.81 -36.42 -36.71
C ASN A 542 11.36 -36.43 -36.19
N ILE A 543 10.84 -37.59 -35.78
CA ILE A 543 9.50 -37.71 -35.18
C ILE A 543 9.39 -36.87 -33.89
N SER A 544 10.44 -36.90 -33.06
CA SER A 544 10.48 -36.13 -31.83
C SER A 544 10.58 -34.61 -32.09
N SER A 545 11.25 -34.20 -33.17
CA SER A 545 11.32 -32.82 -33.62
C SER A 545 9.97 -32.32 -34.14
N GLU A 546 9.27 -33.18 -34.91
CA GLU A 546 7.93 -32.84 -35.42
C GLU A 546 6.88 -32.78 -34.30
N ALA A 547 7.03 -33.59 -33.27
CA ALA A 547 6.17 -33.57 -32.11
C ALA A 547 6.40 -32.35 -31.17
N ALA A 548 7.58 -31.71 -31.27
CA ALA A 548 7.97 -30.56 -30.44
C ALA A 548 7.80 -29.21 -31.18
N THR A 549 7.45 -29.25 -32.46
CA THR A 549 7.10 -28.04 -33.26
C THR A 549 5.59 -27.81 -33.27
#